data_11de46899ff9bf878bfaf0c8a49ea036
#
_entry.id   11de46899ff9bf878bfaf0c8a49ea036
#
_cell.length_a   1.000
_cell.length_b   1.000
_cell.length_c   1.000
_cell.angle_alpha   90.00
_cell.angle_beta   90.00
_cell.angle_gamma   90.00
#
_symmetry.space_group_name_H-M   'P 1'
#
loop_
_entity.id
_entity.type
_entity.pdbx_description
1 polymer ?
#
loop_
_entity_poly.entity_id
_entity_poly.type
_entity_poly.pdbx_seq_one_letter_code
_entity_poly.pdbx_strand_id
1 'polypeptide(L)'
;MLNVVAIMGRLAADPQLRQTTTGKNVASFRIACDRGRRDANGQSQADWLDVVAWDRTAEFVCKYFQKGSLIAIDGRLQSRQYQDKNGNNRTAIEIVANNVNFAAPKSANAAPMGDAGYGAPTAAPAARPAVQANPAPSYSAGSNDDFALIEDEGDLPF
;
A
#
# COMPACT_ATOMS: atom_id res chain seq x y z
N MET A 1 21.74 8.30 15.36
CA MET A 1 21.07 9.17 14.36
C MET A 1 19.93 8.39 13.74
N LEU A 2 18.69 8.90 13.76
CA LEU A 2 17.52 8.22 13.22
C LEU A 2 17.12 8.88 11.89
N ASN A 3 16.95 8.08 10.82
CA ASN A 3 16.45 8.50 9.51
C ASN A 3 15.63 7.35 8.94
N VAL A 4 14.36 7.33 9.26
CA VAL A 4 13.41 6.28 8.87
C VAL A 4 12.20 6.91 8.21
N VAL A 5 11.79 6.35 7.08
CA VAL A 5 10.58 6.69 6.35
C VAL A 5 9.78 5.41 6.18
N ALA A 6 8.55 5.40 6.66
CA ALA A 6 7.57 4.35 6.39
C ALA A 6 6.37 5.00 5.69
N ILE A 7 6.10 4.59 4.45
CA ILE A 7 5.12 5.27 3.60
C ILE A 7 4.37 4.28 2.73
N MET A 8 3.12 4.59 2.45
CA MET A 8 2.28 3.84 1.54
C MET A 8 1.67 4.77 0.49
N GLY A 9 1.68 4.36 -0.76
CA GLY A 9 1.16 5.18 -1.85
C GLY A 9 0.93 4.38 -3.13
N ARG A 10 0.41 5.04 -4.15
CA ARG A 10 0.21 4.43 -5.49
C ARG A 10 1.28 4.88 -6.46
N LEU A 11 1.78 3.95 -7.28
CA LEU A 11 2.73 4.29 -8.33
C LEU A 11 2.09 5.22 -9.37
N ALA A 12 2.76 6.31 -9.67
CA ALA A 12 2.34 7.29 -10.68
C ALA A 12 2.56 6.80 -12.12
N ALA A 13 3.60 5.99 -12.30
CA ALA A 13 4.01 5.39 -13.57
C ALA A 13 4.69 4.05 -13.32
N ASP A 14 4.92 3.28 -14.38
CA ASP A 14 5.68 2.04 -14.29
C ASP A 14 7.12 2.32 -13.84
N PRO A 15 7.65 1.54 -12.89
CA PRO A 15 9.02 1.70 -12.44
C PRO A 15 10.01 1.34 -13.54
N GLN A 16 11.06 2.15 -13.69
CA GLN A 16 12.07 1.95 -14.72
C GLN A 16 13.36 1.39 -14.10
N LEU A 17 13.73 0.20 -14.52
CA LEU A 17 15.00 -0.41 -14.17
C LEU A 17 16.11 0.18 -15.05
N ARG A 18 17.20 0.60 -14.43
CA ARG A 18 18.41 1.07 -15.09
C ARG A 18 19.62 0.41 -14.44
N GLN A 19 20.70 0.29 -15.18
CA GLN A 19 21.99 -0.14 -14.64
C GLN A 19 22.91 1.06 -14.56
N THR A 20 23.58 1.21 -13.43
CA THR A 20 24.62 2.23 -13.24
C THR A 20 25.90 1.85 -13.96
N THR A 21 26.81 2.79 -14.17
CA THR A 21 28.14 2.55 -14.72
C THR A 21 28.96 1.56 -13.88
N THR A 22 28.63 1.41 -12.60
CA THR A 22 29.25 0.44 -11.68
C THR A 22 28.58 -0.93 -11.69
N GLY A 23 27.62 -1.17 -12.60
CA GLY A 23 26.95 -2.46 -12.75
C GLY A 23 25.82 -2.74 -11.76
N LYS A 24 25.44 -1.77 -10.90
CA LYS A 24 24.33 -1.93 -9.95
C LYS A 24 22.99 -1.60 -10.60
N ASN A 25 21.99 -2.38 -10.28
CA ASN A 25 20.62 -2.12 -10.69
C ASN A 25 19.98 -1.03 -9.84
N VAL A 26 19.31 -0.08 -10.47
CA VAL A 26 18.58 1.00 -9.80
C VAL A 26 17.21 1.17 -10.47
N ALA A 27 16.17 1.30 -9.67
CA ALA A 27 14.84 1.66 -10.12
C ALA A 27 14.42 3.00 -9.53
N SER A 28 13.96 3.91 -10.39
CA SER A 28 13.41 5.19 -9.97
C SER A 28 11.94 5.21 -10.31
N PHE A 29 11.11 5.60 -9.36
CA PHE A 29 9.67 5.71 -9.55
C PHE A 29 9.10 6.77 -8.61
N ARG A 30 7.88 7.23 -8.93
CA ARG A 30 7.17 8.22 -8.13
C ARG A 30 5.90 7.61 -7.56
N ILE A 31 5.61 7.92 -6.31
CA ILE A 31 4.39 7.51 -5.63
C ILE A 31 3.53 8.71 -5.27
N ALA A 32 2.22 8.51 -5.31
CA ALA A 32 1.23 9.44 -4.83
C ALA A 32 0.69 8.96 -3.48
N CYS A 33 0.88 9.74 -2.44
CA CYS A 33 0.38 9.48 -1.09
C CYS A 33 -0.77 10.41 -0.79
N ASP A 34 -1.92 9.87 -0.44
CA ASP A 34 -3.09 10.66 -0.10
C ASP A 34 -2.86 11.37 1.25
N ARG A 35 -3.14 12.67 1.29
CA ARG A 35 -3.06 13.47 2.52
C ARG A 35 -4.22 13.22 3.48
N GLY A 36 -5.25 12.46 3.07
CA GLY A 36 -6.46 12.25 3.85
C GLY A 36 -7.31 13.51 4.06
N ARG A 37 -6.98 14.60 3.37
CA ARG A 37 -7.72 15.86 3.42
C ARG A 37 -8.18 16.25 2.02
N ARG A 38 -9.39 16.80 1.94
CA ARG A 38 -9.90 17.45 0.73
C ARG A 38 -9.65 18.94 0.82
N ASP A 39 -9.38 19.58 -0.30
CA ASP A 39 -9.27 21.02 -0.40
C ASP A 39 -10.65 21.70 -0.29
N ALA A 40 -10.68 23.04 -0.33
CA ALA A 40 -11.93 23.82 -0.29
C ALA A 40 -12.88 23.50 -1.45
N ASN A 41 -12.41 22.89 -2.53
CA ASN A 41 -13.18 22.49 -3.71
C ASN A 41 -13.59 20.99 -3.65
N GLY A 42 -13.32 20.30 -2.54
CA GLY A 42 -13.66 18.88 -2.37
C GLY A 42 -12.70 17.91 -3.07
N GLN A 43 -11.60 18.39 -3.65
CA GLN A 43 -10.61 17.55 -4.34
C GLN A 43 -9.63 16.93 -3.34
N SER A 44 -9.34 15.64 -3.54
CA SER A 44 -8.30 14.94 -2.78
C SER A 44 -6.91 15.45 -3.17
N GLN A 45 -6.11 15.82 -2.17
CA GLN A 45 -4.72 16.23 -2.38
C GLN A 45 -3.78 15.06 -2.12
N ALA A 46 -2.79 14.91 -2.97
CA ALA A 46 -1.76 13.89 -2.84
C ALA A 46 -0.36 14.52 -2.79
N ASP A 47 0.50 13.93 -1.98
CA ASP A 47 1.94 14.20 -2.00
C ASP A 47 2.63 13.29 -3.00
N TRP A 48 3.42 13.92 -3.89
CA TRP A 48 4.19 13.22 -4.91
C TRP A 48 5.63 13.06 -4.43
N LEU A 49 6.04 11.82 -4.22
CA LEU A 49 7.34 11.51 -3.64
C LEU A 49 8.17 10.67 -4.60
N ASP A 50 9.41 11.07 -4.79
CA ASP A 50 10.37 10.33 -5.60
C ASP A 50 11.05 9.27 -4.75
N VAL A 51 11.09 8.04 -5.28
CA VAL A 51 11.63 6.86 -4.62
C VAL A 51 12.69 6.23 -5.50
N VAL A 52 13.78 5.80 -4.86
CA VAL A 52 14.88 5.08 -5.50
C VAL A 52 15.06 3.75 -4.78
N ALA A 53 15.04 2.67 -5.54
CA ALA A 53 15.35 1.32 -5.06
C ALA A 53 16.61 0.80 -5.72
N TRP A 54 17.39 -0.03 -5.01
CA TRP A 54 18.67 -0.57 -5.46
C TRP A 54 18.67 -2.10 -5.52
N ASP A 55 19.45 -2.62 -6.42
CA ASP A 55 19.76 -4.05 -6.57
C ASP A 55 18.48 -4.94 -6.57
N ARG A 56 18.36 -5.87 -5.63
CA ARG A 56 17.23 -6.79 -5.53
C ARG A 56 15.88 -6.09 -5.34
N THR A 57 15.87 -4.99 -4.58
CA THR A 57 14.64 -4.21 -4.37
C THR A 57 14.20 -3.53 -5.66
N ALA A 58 15.13 -3.04 -6.47
CA ALA A 58 14.86 -2.46 -7.78
C ALA A 58 14.25 -3.49 -8.74
N GLU A 59 14.85 -4.69 -8.83
CA GLU A 59 14.33 -5.78 -9.66
C GLU A 59 12.94 -6.23 -9.19
N PHE A 60 12.75 -6.35 -7.87
CA PHE A 60 11.45 -6.74 -7.29
C PHE A 60 10.36 -5.75 -7.65
N VAL A 61 10.62 -4.44 -7.51
CA VAL A 61 9.63 -3.41 -7.83
C VAL A 61 9.28 -3.44 -9.32
N CYS A 62 10.28 -3.51 -10.21
CA CYS A 62 10.04 -3.52 -11.65
C CYS A 62 9.34 -4.79 -12.14
N LYS A 63 9.52 -5.92 -11.44
CA LYS A 63 8.90 -7.19 -11.80
C LYS A 63 7.44 -7.31 -11.37
N TYR A 64 7.09 -6.75 -10.22
CA TYR A 64 5.82 -7.03 -9.58
C TYR A 64 4.87 -5.84 -9.46
N PHE A 65 5.35 -4.62 -9.69
CA PHE A 65 4.54 -3.42 -9.58
C PHE A 65 4.44 -2.69 -10.91
N GLN A 66 3.28 -2.09 -11.14
CA GLN A 66 2.98 -1.29 -12.32
C GLN A 66 2.27 0.00 -11.90
N LYS A 67 2.07 0.92 -12.83
CA LYS A 67 1.30 2.15 -12.61
C LYS A 67 -0.02 1.86 -11.89
N GLY A 68 -0.30 2.64 -10.84
CA GLY A 68 -1.51 2.51 -10.03
C GLY A 68 -1.45 1.46 -8.91
N SER A 69 -0.44 0.57 -8.89
CA SER A 69 -0.25 -0.39 -7.81
C SER A 69 -0.06 0.30 -6.47
N LEU A 70 -0.70 -0.22 -5.42
CA LEU A 70 -0.49 0.21 -4.06
C LEU A 70 0.76 -0.48 -3.49
N ILE A 71 1.70 0.32 -2.99
CA ILE A 71 3.00 -0.12 -2.51
C ILE A 71 3.25 0.43 -1.11
N ALA A 72 3.79 -0.39 -0.23
CA ALA A 72 4.30 0.02 1.08
C ALA A 72 5.83 -0.01 1.07
N ILE A 73 6.45 1.05 1.50
CA ILE A 73 7.89 1.27 1.44
C ILE A 73 8.40 1.60 2.82
N ASP A 74 9.46 0.89 3.21
CA ASP A 74 10.33 1.22 4.33
C ASP A 74 11.67 1.68 3.78
N GLY A 75 12.20 2.79 4.28
CA GLY A 75 13.44 3.35 3.76
C GLY A 75 13.97 4.52 4.57
N ARG A 76 14.82 5.31 3.94
CA ARG A 76 15.39 6.54 4.51
C ARG A 76 15.29 7.69 3.52
N LEU A 77 15.27 8.90 4.03
CA LEU A 77 15.34 10.12 3.23
C LEU A 77 16.79 10.42 2.86
N GLN A 78 17.01 10.81 1.61
CA GLN A 78 18.32 11.21 1.12
C GLN A 78 18.20 12.47 0.26
N SER A 79 19.12 13.41 0.42
CA SER A 79 19.27 14.54 -0.48
C SER A 79 20.35 14.27 -1.53
N ARG A 80 20.11 14.66 -2.77
CA ARG A 80 21.04 14.56 -3.88
C ARG A 80 21.15 15.90 -4.59
N GLN A 81 22.37 16.38 -4.75
CA GLN A 81 22.62 17.57 -5.58
C GLN A 81 22.78 17.16 -7.05
N TYR A 82 22.21 17.94 -7.94
CA TYR A 82 22.33 17.79 -9.39
C TYR A 82 22.32 19.15 -10.08
N GLN A 83 22.87 19.22 -11.27
CA GLN A 83 22.74 20.39 -12.12
C GLN A 83 21.56 20.22 -13.07
N ASP A 84 20.73 21.25 -13.16
CA ASP A 84 19.65 21.30 -14.14
C ASP A 84 20.23 21.59 -15.54
N LYS A 85 19.39 21.54 -16.56
CA LYS A 85 19.78 21.79 -17.95
C LYS A 85 20.34 23.21 -18.19
N ASN A 86 20.12 24.12 -17.25
CA ASN A 86 20.57 25.51 -17.29
C ASN A 86 21.88 25.72 -16.49
N GLY A 87 22.47 24.65 -15.96
CA GLY A 87 23.70 24.71 -15.16
C GLY A 87 23.51 25.10 -13.69
N ASN A 88 22.26 25.28 -13.22
CA ASN A 88 22.00 25.65 -11.84
C ASN A 88 22.09 24.41 -10.92
N ASN A 89 22.70 24.57 -9.76
CA ASN A 89 22.72 23.53 -8.74
C ASN A 89 21.34 23.42 -8.07
N ARG A 90 20.79 22.21 -8.07
CA ARG A 90 19.51 21.86 -7.46
C ARG A 90 19.69 20.72 -6.47
N THR A 91 18.83 20.69 -5.46
CA THR A 91 18.77 19.58 -4.49
C THR A 91 17.47 18.82 -4.71
N ALA A 92 17.58 17.53 -4.99
CA ALA A 92 16.45 16.60 -4.95
C ALA A 92 16.42 15.89 -3.59
N ILE A 93 15.22 15.72 -3.05
CA ILE A 93 14.98 14.92 -1.87
C ILE A 93 14.28 13.64 -2.34
N GLU A 94 14.89 12.51 -2.07
CA GLU A 94 14.45 11.20 -2.55
C GLU A 94 14.34 10.23 -1.37
N ILE A 95 13.41 9.28 -1.44
CA ILE A 95 13.31 8.16 -0.50
C ILE A 95 14.13 7.00 -1.07
N VAL A 96 15.14 6.56 -0.34
CA VAL A 96 15.86 5.34 -0.68
C VAL A 96 15.17 4.17 0.01
N ALA A 97 14.53 3.31 -0.80
CA ALA A 97 13.80 2.15 -0.31
C ALA A 97 14.77 1.06 0.19
N ASN A 98 14.60 0.62 1.43
CA ASN A 98 15.26 -0.56 1.98
C ASN A 98 14.41 -1.80 1.69
N ASN A 99 13.11 -1.74 2.03
CA ASN A 99 12.16 -2.81 1.78
C ASN A 99 10.93 -2.28 1.06
N VAL A 100 10.34 -3.15 0.26
CA VAL A 100 9.10 -2.87 -0.47
C VAL A 100 8.15 -4.05 -0.31
N ASN A 101 6.89 -3.75 0.01
CA ASN A 101 5.86 -4.74 0.25
C ASN A 101 4.59 -4.43 -0.53
N PHE A 102 3.82 -5.49 -0.82
CA PHE A 102 2.47 -5.31 -1.35
C PHE A 102 1.55 -4.75 -0.25
N ALA A 103 0.86 -3.67 -0.55
CA ALA A 103 -0.07 -3.03 0.37
C ALA A 103 -1.54 -3.35 0.07
N ALA A 104 -1.80 -4.06 -1.04
CA ALA A 104 -3.14 -4.52 -1.42
C ALA A 104 -3.09 -5.97 -1.93
N PRO A 105 -4.18 -6.74 -1.78
CA PRO A 105 -4.27 -8.06 -2.38
C PRO A 105 -4.13 -7.97 -3.91
N LYS A 106 -3.60 -9.02 -4.53
CA LYS A 106 -3.30 -9.08 -5.98
C LYS A 106 -4.49 -8.72 -6.88
N SER A 107 -5.72 -8.97 -6.44
CA SER A 107 -6.96 -8.64 -7.16
C SER A 107 -7.31 -7.15 -7.20
N ALA A 108 -6.81 -6.35 -6.24
CA ALA A 108 -7.10 -4.92 -6.18
C ALA A 108 -6.25 -4.07 -7.14
N ASN A 109 -5.20 -4.65 -7.74
CA ASN A 109 -4.33 -3.96 -8.70
C ASN A 109 -4.81 -4.11 -10.16
N ALA A 110 -5.88 -4.86 -10.42
CA ALA A 110 -6.26 -5.28 -11.78
C ALA A 110 -7.39 -4.46 -12.43
N ALA A 111 -7.94 -3.41 -11.79
CA ALA A 111 -8.97 -2.60 -12.43
C ALA A 111 -8.75 -1.11 -12.18
N PRO A 112 -8.83 -0.24 -13.22
CA PRO A 112 -9.10 1.16 -12.99
C PRO A 112 -10.51 1.24 -12.39
N MET A 113 -10.65 1.74 -11.14
CA MET A 113 -11.94 2.08 -10.59
C MET A 113 -12.54 3.21 -11.46
N GLY A 114 -13.37 2.82 -12.44
CA GLY A 114 -14.38 3.69 -12.99
C GLY A 114 -15.36 4.00 -11.87
N ASP A 115 -15.71 5.26 -11.77
CA ASP A 115 -16.73 5.84 -10.93
C ASP A 115 -18.01 4.97 -10.94
N ALA A 116 -18.19 4.12 -9.92
CA ALA A 116 -19.41 3.38 -9.70
C ALA A 116 -20.31 4.26 -8.84
N GLY A 117 -21.10 5.10 -9.52
CA GLY A 117 -22.22 5.80 -8.92
C GLY A 117 -23.11 4.81 -8.16
N TYR A 118 -23.51 5.20 -6.97
CA TYR A 118 -24.52 4.53 -6.16
C TYR A 118 -25.84 4.49 -6.93
N GLY A 119 -26.08 3.39 -7.65
CA GLY A 119 -27.36 3.07 -8.28
C GLY A 119 -28.16 2.16 -7.37
N ALA A 120 -29.38 2.57 -7.07
CA ALA A 120 -30.37 1.86 -6.27
C ALA A 120 -30.69 0.45 -6.79
N PRO A 121 -31.11 -0.50 -5.93
CA PRO A 121 -31.41 -1.86 -6.35
C PRO A 121 -32.74 -1.92 -7.13
N THR A 122 -32.70 -2.24 -8.42
CA THR A 122 -33.85 -2.63 -9.21
C THR A 122 -33.96 -4.14 -9.29
N ALA A 123 -35.09 -4.64 -8.80
CA ALA A 123 -35.85 -5.85 -9.14
C ALA A 123 -35.11 -7.10 -9.64
N ALA A 124 -35.40 -8.20 -8.95
CA ALA A 124 -35.04 -9.56 -9.27
C ALA A 124 -35.63 -10.08 -10.59
N PRO A 125 -34.95 -11.01 -11.27
CA PRO A 125 -35.62 -12.02 -12.09
C PRO A 125 -35.47 -13.43 -11.53
N ALA A 126 -36.61 -14.09 -11.45
CA ALA A 126 -37.00 -15.50 -11.49
C ALA A 126 -35.96 -16.62 -11.26
N ALA A 127 -36.28 -17.43 -10.26
CA ALA A 127 -36.18 -18.89 -10.13
C ALA A 127 -35.07 -19.66 -10.86
N ARG A 128 -34.11 -20.18 -10.06
CA ARG A 128 -33.34 -21.38 -10.37
C ARG A 128 -33.80 -22.53 -9.47
N PRO A 129 -33.79 -23.80 -9.95
CA PRO A 129 -34.29 -24.95 -9.20
C PRO A 129 -33.38 -25.30 -8.02
N ALA A 130 -34.01 -25.76 -6.94
CA ALA A 130 -33.43 -26.12 -5.68
C ALA A 130 -32.38 -27.24 -5.82
N VAL A 131 -31.15 -26.96 -5.41
CA VAL A 131 -30.15 -27.96 -5.05
C VAL A 131 -30.27 -28.17 -3.52
N GLN A 132 -30.46 -29.43 -3.14
CA GLN A 132 -30.64 -29.85 -1.77
C GLN A 132 -29.52 -29.34 -0.87
N ALA A 133 -29.88 -28.57 0.16
CA ALA A 133 -29.00 -28.12 1.20
C ALA A 133 -28.68 -29.27 2.16
N ASN A 134 -27.40 -29.62 2.30
CA ASN A 134 -26.89 -30.37 3.42
C ASN A 134 -27.10 -29.57 4.71
N PRO A 135 -27.56 -30.20 5.83
CA PRO A 135 -27.74 -29.48 7.08
C PRO A 135 -26.40 -29.02 7.64
N ALA A 136 -26.32 -27.71 7.91
CA ALA A 136 -25.19 -27.14 8.65
C ALA A 136 -25.14 -27.72 10.07
N PRO A 137 -23.92 -27.96 10.65
CA PRO A 137 -23.80 -28.36 12.04
C PRO A 137 -24.28 -27.22 12.94
N SER A 138 -25.24 -27.55 13.82
CA SER A 138 -25.73 -26.64 14.85
C SER A 138 -24.69 -26.52 15.96
N TYR A 139 -24.10 -25.37 16.15
CA TYR A 139 -23.34 -25.04 17.35
C TYR A 139 -24.35 -24.60 18.42
N SER A 140 -24.46 -25.38 19.52
CA SER A 140 -25.19 -24.93 20.70
C SER A 140 -24.40 -23.79 21.36
N ALA A 141 -25.09 -22.66 21.60
CA ALA A 141 -24.53 -21.57 22.41
C ALA A 141 -24.22 -22.14 23.82
N GLY A 142 -22.95 -22.14 24.19
CA GLY A 142 -22.50 -22.43 25.54
C GLY A 142 -23.15 -21.43 26.52
N SER A 143 -23.62 -21.93 27.65
CA SER A 143 -24.15 -21.07 28.71
C SER A 143 -23.03 -20.23 29.33
N ASN A 144 -23.39 -18.99 29.73
CA ASN A 144 -22.47 -18.00 30.32
C ASN A 144 -21.91 -18.37 31.69
N ASP A 145 -22.12 -19.61 32.16
CA ASP A 145 -21.71 -20.05 33.51
C ASP A 145 -20.31 -20.67 33.58
N ASP A 146 -19.60 -20.80 32.44
CA ASP A 146 -18.25 -21.41 32.41
C ASP A 146 -17.10 -20.38 32.51
N PHE A 147 -17.38 -19.12 32.76
CA PHE A 147 -16.32 -18.17 33.08
C PHE A 147 -16.03 -18.18 34.57
N ALA A 148 -15.05 -18.98 34.96
CA ALA A 148 -14.46 -18.90 36.31
C ALA A 148 -13.81 -17.50 36.47
N LEU A 149 -14.29 -16.77 37.46
CA LEU A 149 -13.65 -15.54 37.91
C LEU A 149 -12.25 -15.90 38.44
N ILE A 150 -11.20 -15.45 37.74
CA ILE A 150 -9.84 -15.50 38.29
C ILE A 150 -9.76 -14.37 39.32
N GLU A 151 -9.71 -14.70 40.59
CA GLU A 151 -9.39 -13.76 41.65
C GLU A 151 -7.93 -13.31 41.46
N ASP A 152 -7.78 -11.99 41.23
CA ASP A 152 -6.52 -11.29 41.06
C ASP A 152 -5.82 -11.19 42.41
N GLU A 153 -5.02 -12.20 42.77
CA GLU A 153 -4.06 -12.06 43.85
C GLU A 153 -2.83 -11.35 43.30
N GLY A 154 -2.77 -10.06 43.63
CA GLY A 154 -1.66 -9.20 43.30
C GLY A 154 -0.36 -9.67 43.91
N ASP A 155 0.57 -10.00 43.04
CA ASP A 155 2.00 -9.90 43.37
C ASP A 155 2.79 -9.71 42.06
N LEU A 156 3.02 -8.46 41.73
CA LEU A 156 3.97 -8.08 40.71
C LEU A 156 5.31 -7.78 41.37
N PRO A 157 6.35 -8.58 41.20
CA PRO A 157 7.69 -8.25 41.65
C PRO A 157 8.30 -7.22 40.67
N PHE A 158 8.53 -6.03 41.17
CA PHE A 158 9.44 -5.06 40.59
C PHE A 158 10.83 -5.24 41.16
#